data_d13ffde393a2030b3bd85590815d98e1
#
_entry.id   d13ffde393a2030b3bd85590815d98e1
#
_cell.length_a   1.000
_cell.length_b   1.000
_cell.length_c   1.000
_cell.angle_alpha   90.00
_cell.angle_beta   90.00
_cell.angle_gamma   90.00
#
_symmetry.space_group_name_H-M   'P 1'
#
loop_
_entity.id
_entity.type
_entity.pdbx_description
1 polymer ?
#
loop_
_entity_poly.entity_id
_entity_poly.type
_entity_poly.pdbx_seq_one_letter_code
_entity_poly.pdbx_strand_id
1 'polypeptide(L)'
;GGVKVLAGAPVIEKGMVEQDFKELAEAGVGLLGEVGLGSVKAGYEAKEMVAWARKYGIQSTIHTGGPSIPGSGLIDKDVVLEADADVIGHINGGHTSLSEQHVCELCEKSSRAIEIVHNGNEKVAIAAAQAALQLKCPHRVILGTDGPAGSGVQPLGILRLISLLSSLGNIPAELAFCFATGNTAKIRKLNCGLIEVGRDADFVF
;
A
#
# COMPACT_ATOMS: atom_id res chain seq x y z
N GLY A 1 23.61 -8.26 -8.21
CA GLY A 1 22.20 -8.36 -7.90
C GLY A 1 21.40 -7.32 -8.66
N GLY A 2 20.35 -7.73 -9.34
CA GLY A 2 19.44 -6.84 -10.02
C GLY A 2 18.26 -6.47 -9.12
N VAL A 3 17.49 -5.47 -9.53
CA VAL A 3 16.22 -5.12 -8.92
C VAL A 3 15.18 -6.14 -9.37
N LYS A 4 14.35 -6.66 -8.44
CA LYS A 4 13.18 -7.45 -8.76
C LYS A 4 12.01 -6.50 -9.05
N VAL A 5 11.37 -6.68 -10.20
CA VAL A 5 10.21 -5.86 -10.60
C VAL A 5 8.97 -6.75 -10.65
N LEU A 6 7.97 -6.39 -9.88
CA LEU A 6 6.64 -6.99 -9.91
C LEU A 6 5.67 -5.94 -10.44
N ALA A 7 5.15 -6.16 -11.64
CA ALA A 7 4.22 -5.23 -12.26
C ALA A 7 2.83 -5.34 -11.65
N GLY A 8 2.21 -4.20 -11.35
CA GLY A 8 0.79 -4.09 -11.04
C GLY A 8 0.01 -3.66 -12.29
N ALA A 9 -0.92 -4.50 -12.75
CA ALA A 9 -1.74 -4.20 -13.93
C ALA A 9 -2.91 -5.19 -14.04
N PRO A 10 -4.03 -4.81 -14.69
CA PRO A 10 -4.41 -3.46 -15.08
C PRO A 10 -4.99 -2.65 -13.91
N VAL A 11 -5.22 -1.35 -14.12
CA VAL A 11 -6.13 -0.57 -13.29
C VAL A 11 -7.56 -1.04 -13.58
N ILE A 12 -8.38 -1.20 -12.54
CA ILE A 12 -9.76 -1.67 -12.73
C ILE A 12 -10.65 -0.60 -13.34
N GLU A 13 -11.47 -1.03 -14.30
CA GLU A 13 -12.37 -0.16 -15.06
C GLU A 13 -13.80 -0.68 -15.01
N LYS A 14 -14.78 0.23 -15.17
CA LYS A 14 -16.20 -0.15 -15.29
C LYS A 14 -16.41 -1.07 -16.49
N GLY A 15 -17.18 -2.12 -16.27
CA GLY A 15 -17.46 -3.13 -17.28
C GLY A 15 -16.56 -4.36 -17.20
N MET A 16 -15.50 -4.35 -16.40
CA MET A 16 -14.77 -5.58 -16.09
C MET A 16 -15.68 -6.55 -15.33
N VAL A 17 -15.54 -7.83 -15.64
CA VAL A 17 -16.30 -8.92 -15.07
C VAL A 17 -15.37 -9.96 -14.42
N GLU A 18 -15.90 -10.86 -13.64
CA GLU A 18 -15.11 -11.88 -12.94
C GLU A 18 -14.19 -12.70 -13.86
N GLN A 19 -14.62 -12.96 -15.09
CA GLN A 19 -13.83 -13.68 -16.07
C GLN A 19 -12.51 -12.99 -16.42
N ASP A 20 -12.49 -11.64 -16.45
CA ASP A 20 -11.27 -10.88 -16.72
C ASP A 20 -10.22 -11.13 -15.63
N PHE A 21 -10.63 -11.21 -14.37
CA PHE A 21 -9.72 -11.49 -13.25
C PHE A 21 -9.16 -12.91 -13.30
N LYS A 22 -9.96 -13.87 -13.76
CA LYS A 22 -9.49 -15.23 -13.99
C LYS A 22 -8.41 -15.26 -15.09
N GLU A 23 -8.65 -14.58 -16.20
CA GLU A 23 -7.70 -14.48 -17.32
C GLU A 23 -6.41 -13.76 -16.93
N LEU A 24 -6.50 -12.69 -16.12
CA LEU A 24 -5.35 -12.00 -15.55
C LEU A 24 -4.50 -12.94 -14.68
N ALA A 25 -5.13 -13.75 -13.82
CA ALA A 25 -4.42 -14.72 -13.00
C ALA A 25 -3.75 -15.82 -13.84
N GLU A 26 -4.44 -16.33 -14.87
CA GLU A 26 -3.88 -17.31 -15.82
C GLU A 26 -2.70 -16.73 -16.61
N ALA A 27 -2.71 -15.41 -16.88
CA ALA A 27 -1.59 -14.68 -17.48
C ALA A 27 -0.44 -14.37 -16.49
N GLY A 28 -0.56 -14.77 -15.23
CA GLY A 28 0.48 -14.59 -14.22
C GLY A 28 0.44 -13.23 -13.50
N VAL A 29 -0.64 -12.46 -13.61
CA VAL A 29 -0.81 -11.20 -12.89
C VAL A 29 -1.07 -11.50 -11.41
N GLY A 30 -0.20 -11.02 -10.54
CA GLY A 30 -0.31 -11.19 -9.08
C GLY A 30 -0.70 -9.93 -8.33
N LEU A 31 -0.73 -8.78 -9.01
CA LEU A 31 -1.02 -7.48 -8.41
C LEU A 31 -1.83 -6.62 -9.39
N LEU A 32 -2.94 -6.06 -8.96
CA LEU A 32 -3.68 -5.05 -9.72
C LEU A 32 -2.91 -3.72 -9.76
N GLY A 33 -3.16 -2.92 -10.78
CA GLY A 33 -2.94 -1.49 -10.72
C GLY A 33 -3.79 -0.86 -9.61
N GLU A 34 -3.47 0.36 -9.25
CA GLU A 34 -4.07 1.00 -8.07
C GLU A 34 -5.59 1.22 -8.23
N VAL A 35 -6.35 0.63 -7.33
CA VAL A 35 -7.82 0.77 -7.28
C VAL A 35 -8.17 2.22 -6.98
N GLY A 36 -9.13 2.79 -7.70
CA GLY A 36 -9.57 4.18 -7.54
C GLY A 36 -8.95 5.18 -8.53
N LEU A 37 -7.92 4.79 -9.29
CA LEU A 37 -7.34 5.65 -10.33
C LEU A 37 -8.10 5.56 -11.66
N GLY A 38 -8.73 4.43 -11.94
CA GLY A 38 -9.54 4.23 -13.14
C GLY A 38 -10.95 4.82 -13.03
N SER A 39 -11.88 4.30 -13.82
CA SER A 39 -13.30 4.70 -13.82
C SER A 39 -14.08 4.18 -12.61
N VAL A 40 -13.60 3.14 -11.91
CA VAL A 40 -14.20 2.59 -10.70
C VAL A 40 -13.78 3.42 -9.49
N LYS A 41 -14.72 4.18 -8.93
CA LYS A 41 -14.49 5.14 -7.83
C LYS A 41 -15.42 4.93 -6.63
N ALA A 42 -16.51 4.20 -6.82
CA ALA A 42 -17.42 3.88 -5.74
C ALA A 42 -16.94 2.65 -4.97
N GLY A 43 -17.02 2.70 -3.64
CA GLY A 43 -16.54 1.62 -2.79
C GLY A 43 -17.21 0.28 -3.09
N TYR A 44 -18.52 0.27 -3.30
CA TYR A 44 -19.28 -0.95 -3.61
C TYR A 44 -18.87 -1.58 -4.95
N GLU A 45 -18.59 -0.78 -6.00
CA GLU A 45 -18.09 -1.28 -7.30
C GLU A 45 -16.70 -1.89 -7.12
N ALA A 46 -15.81 -1.17 -6.43
CA ALA A 46 -14.46 -1.63 -6.15
C ALA A 46 -14.45 -2.92 -5.32
N LYS A 47 -15.33 -3.03 -4.31
CA LYS A 47 -15.45 -4.20 -3.43
C LYS A 47 -15.68 -5.50 -4.20
N GLU A 48 -16.58 -5.47 -5.17
CA GLU A 48 -16.88 -6.64 -5.98
C GLU A 48 -15.65 -7.07 -6.79
N MET A 49 -14.99 -6.14 -7.46
CA MET A 49 -13.80 -6.40 -8.27
C MET A 49 -12.59 -6.84 -7.42
N VAL A 50 -12.41 -6.24 -6.24
CA VAL A 50 -11.41 -6.66 -5.25
C VAL A 50 -11.68 -8.09 -4.78
N ALA A 51 -12.94 -8.46 -4.57
CA ALA A 51 -13.30 -9.83 -4.21
C ALA A 51 -12.97 -10.82 -5.33
N TRP A 52 -13.22 -10.48 -6.60
CA TRP A 52 -12.81 -11.30 -7.75
C TRP A 52 -11.30 -11.43 -7.83
N ALA A 53 -10.54 -10.32 -7.72
CA ALA A 53 -9.08 -10.35 -7.70
C ALA A 53 -8.56 -11.30 -6.60
N ARG A 54 -9.06 -11.14 -5.38
CA ARG A 54 -8.67 -11.97 -4.22
C ARG A 54 -9.00 -13.44 -4.43
N LYS A 55 -10.15 -13.76 -5.04
CA LYS A 55 -10.57 -15.14 -5.38
C LYS A 55 -9.53 -15.84 -6.28
N TYR A 56 -8.93 -15.11 -7.20
CA TYR A 56 -7.92 -15.62 -8.14
C TYR A 56 -6.48 -15.36 -7.68
N GLY A 57 -6.28 -14.95 -6.42
CA GLY A 57 -4.94 -14.76 -5.83
C GLY A 57 -4.23 -13.48 -6.23
N ILE A 58 -4.91 -12.56 -6.93
CA ILE A 58 -4.40 -11.25 -7.32
C ILE A 58 -4.58 -10.29 -6.15
N GLN A 59 -3.49 -9.63 -5.72
CA GLN A 59 -3.51 -8.65 -4.64
C GLN A 59 -3.96 -7.28 -5.14
N SER A 60 -4.67 -6.54 -4.31
CA SER A 60 -5.15 -5.19 -4.59
C SER A 60 -4.55 -4.15 -3.65
N THR A 61 -4.25 -2.97 -4.19
CA THR A 61 -3.90 -1.76 -3.43
C THR A 61 -4.87 -0.66 -3.82
N ILE A 62 -5.42 0.09 -2.86
CA ILE A 62 -6.34 1.19 -3.13
C ILE A 62 -5.67 2.54 -2.92
N HIS A 63 -5.89 3.45 -3.85
CA HIS A 63 -5.56 4.87 -3.71
C HIS A 63 -6.26 5.47 -2.49
N THR A 64 -5.61 6.41 -1.79
CA THR A 64 -6.23 7.17 -0.71
C THR A 64 -5.98 8.67 -0.90
N GLY A 65 -7.03 9.45 -0.71
CA GLY A 65 -6.92 10.91 -0.76
C GLY A 65 -7.45 11.54 -2.03
N GLY A 66 -6.99 12.73 -2.32
CA GLY A 66 -7.44 13.54 -3.44
C GLY A 66 -6.97 13.03 -4.81
N PRO A 67 -7.46 13.66 -5.89
CA PRO A 67 -7.06 13.30 -7.25
C PRO A 67 -5.54 13.40 -7.45
N SER A 68 -4.93 12.39 -8.09
CA SER A 68 -3.49 12.35 -8.38
C SER A 68 -3.18 12.43 -9.86
N ILE A 69 -4.05 11.92 -10.73
CA ILE A 69 -3.90 11.95 -12.19
C ILE A 69 -5.17 12.53 -12.83
N PRO A 70 -5.07 13.05 -14.09
CA PRO A 70 -6.26 13.53 -14.81
C PRO A 70 -7.35 12.45 -14.89
N GLY A 71 -8.56 12.80 -14.49
CA GLY A 71 -9.71 11.88 -14.47
C GLY A 71 -9.86 11.07 -13.18
N SER A 72 -8.88 11.02 -12.30
CA SER A 72 -9.06 10.43 -10.96
C SER A 72 -9.91 11.34 -10.07
N GLY A 73 -10.43 10.79 -8.96
CA GLY A 73 -11.30 11.50 -8.02
C GLY A 73 -10.81 11.38 -6.58
N LEU A 74 -11.55 11.96 -5.66
CA LEU A 74 -11.33 11.74 -4.24
C LEU A 74 -11.71 10.31 -3.88
N ILE A 75 -10.79 9.61 -3.25
CA ILE A 75 -11.02 8.31 -2.60
C ILE A 75 -10.92 8.56 -1.09
N ASP A 76 -12.06 8.79 -0.49
CA ASP A 76 -12.15 9.07 0.94
C ASP A 76 -12.13 7.80 1.80
N LYS A 77 -12.14 7.98 3.12
CA LYS A 77 -12.07 6.86 4.05
C LYS A 77 -13.23 5.87 3.92
N ASP A 78 -14.41 6.34 3.55
CA ASP A 78 -15.60 5.49 3.47
C ASP A 78 -15.53 4.60 2.22
N VAL A 79 -15.07 5.16 1.09
CA VAL A 79 -14.75 4.39 -0.13
C VAL A 79 -13.66 3.35 0.15
N VAL A 80 -12.58 3.72 0.86
CA VAL A 80 -11.49 2.80 1.22
C VAL A 80 -12.00 1.64 2.08
N LEU A 81 -12.80 1.93 3.10
CA LEU A 81 -13.38 0.91 3.99
C LEU A 81 -14.35 -0.01 3.25
N GLU A 82 -15.18 0.54 2.38
CA GLU A 82 -16.16 -0.23 1.62
C GLU A 82 -15.50 -1.12 0.56
N ALA A 83 -14.49 -0.61 -0.15
CA ALA A 83 -13.75 -1.37 -1.17
C ALA A 83 -13.00 -2.57 -0.61
N ASP A 84 -12.55 -2.50 0.64
CA ASP A 84 -11.87 -3.56 1.38
C ASP A 84 -10.67 -4.17 0.64
N ALA A 85 -9.87 -3.33 -0.05
CA ALA A 85 -8.66 -3.75 -0.75
C ALA A 85 -7.62 -4.33 0.22
N ASP A 86 -6.70 -5.17 -0.29
CA ASP A 86 -5.73 -5.87 0.56
C ASP A 86 -4.71 -4.92 1.20
N VAL A 87 -4.42 -3.81 0.54
CA VAL A 87 -3.52 -2.76 1.02
C VAL A 87 -4.16 -1.40 0.84
N ILE A 88 -4.18 -0.61 1.91
CA ILE A 88 -4.48 0.81 1.88
C ILE A 88 -3.21 1.52 1.41
N GLY A 89 -3.17 1.87 0.12
CA GLY A 89 -2.00 2.44 -0.55
C GLY A 89 -1.73 3.86 -0.10
N HIS A 90 -0.45 4.24 -0.06
CA HIS A 90 0.07 5.56 0.30
C HIS A 90 -0.86 6.36 1.24
N ILE A 91 -1.22 5.77 2.40
CA ILE A 91 -2.18 6.35 3.37
C ILE A 91 -1.85 7.80 3.75
N ASN A 92 -0.59 8.18 3.62
CA ASN A 92 -0.06 9.52 3.85
C ASN A 92 0.20 10.31 2.55
N GLY A 93 -0.45 9.95 1.45
CA GLY A 93 -0.14 10.47 0.10
C GLY A 93 -0.14 11.99 -0.02
N GLY A 94 1.04 12.60 -0.10
CA GLY A 94 1.30 13.99 -0.47
C GLY A 94 0.42 15.08 0.18
N HIS A 95 0.23 16.15 -0.54
CA HIS A 95 -0.66 17.27 -0.15
C HIS A 95 -2.14 16.94 -0.31
N THR A 96 -2.45 15.86 -0.99
CA THR A 96 -3.81 15.36 -1.19
C THR A 96 -4.20 14.29 -0.17
N SER A 97 -3.34 13.99 0.80
CA SER A 97 -3.61 13.00 1.84
C SER A 97 -4.91 13.28 2.59
N LEU A 98 -5.54 12.24 3.08
CA LEU A 98 -6.64 12.37 4.03
C LEU A 98 -6.13 13.06 5.32
N SER A 99 -7.07 13.60 6.12
CA SER A 99 -6.73 14.16 7.42
C SER A 99 -6.18 13.09 8.37
N GLU A 100 -5.36 13.49 9.36
CA GLU A 100 -4.87 12.57 10.39
C GLU A 100 -6.00 11.80 11.07
N GLN A 101 -7.13 12.46 11.35
CA GLN A 101 -8.30 11.83 11.94
C GLN A 101 -8.81 10.69 11.05
N HIS A 102 -9.00 10.92 9.75
CA HIS A 102 -9.49 9.90 8.82
C HIS A 102 -8.49 8.75 8.67
N VAL A 103 -7.19 9.04 8.69
CA VAL A 103 -6.14 8.03 8.64
C VAL A 103 -6.16 7.15 9.91
N CYS A 104 -6.31 7.74 11.09
CA CYS A 104 -6.46 6.99 12.34
C CYS A 104 -7.72 6.11 12.31
N GLU A 105 -8.85 6.64 11.79
CA GLU A 105 -10.07 5.85 11.63
C GLU A 105 -9.87 4.66 10.68
N LEU A 106 -9.13 4.83 9.57
CA LEU A 106 -8.77 3.73 8.67
C LEU A 106 -7.93 2.67 9.38
N CYS A 107 -6.94 3.09 10.17
CA CYS A 107 -6.12 2.16 10.95
C CYS A 107 -6.95 1.35 11.94
N GLU A 108 -7.96 1.96 12.57
CA GLU A 108 -8.83 1.34 13.55
C GLU A 108 -9.89 0.43 12.92
N LYS A 109 -10.58 0.92 11.89
CA LYS A 109 -11.76 0.24 11.32
C LYS A 109 -11.43 -0.81 10.28
N SER A 110 -10.28 -0.71 9.61
CA SER A 110 -9.81 -1.70 8.63
C SER A 110 -8.92 -2.75 9.30
N SER A 111 -8.94 -3.97 8.78
CA SER A 111 -7.95 -5.01 9.10
C SER A 111 -6.86 -5.17 8.05
N ARG A 112 -6.90 -4.37 6.98
CA ARG A 112 -6.01 -4.47 5.82
C ARG A 112 -4.64 -3.88 6.10
N ALA A 113 -3.66 -4.18 5.23
CA ALA A 113 -2.34 -3.60 5.33
C ALA A 113 -2.37 -2.09 5.11
N ILE A 114 -1.44 -1.37 5.74
CA ILE A 114 -1.33 0.09 5.74
C ILE A 114 0.02 0.42 5.08
N GLU A 115 -0.01 1.02 3.91
CA GLU A 115 1.21 1.44 3.24
C GLU A 115 1.51 2.90 3.53
N ILE A 116 2.67 3.15 4.13
CA ILE A 116 3.21 4.48 4.37
C ILE A 116 4.31 4.73 3.34
N VAL A 117 4.31 5.90 2.69
CA VAL A 117 5.23 6.17 1.58
C VAL A 117 6.12 7.38 1.84
N HIS A 118 7.30 7.35 1.20
CA HIS A 118 8.27 8.46 1.27
C HIS A 118 7.72 9.74 0.62
N ASN A 119 7.06 9.62 -0.54
CA ASN A 119 6.48 10.75 -1.28
C ASN A 119 5.14 11.22 -0.71
N GLY A 120 4.98 11.15 0.61
CA GLY A 120 3.76 11.49 1.30
C GLY A 120 3.91 12.62 2.31
N ASN A 121 2.82 12.94 2.99
CA ASN A 121 2.80 13.86 4.11
C ASN A 121 3.48 13.21 5.33
N GLU A 122 4.60 13.79 5.78
CA GLU A 122 5.41 13.24 6.87
C GLU A 122 4.65 13.20 8.20
N LYS A 123 3.82 14.21 8.47
CA LYS A 123 3.02 14.27 9.69
C LYS A 123 1.96 13.16 9.73
N VAL A 124 1.30 12.93 8.61
CA VAL A 124 0.30 11.85 8.47
C VAL A 124 0.99 10.47 8.51
N ALA A 125 2.21 10.34 7.97
CA ALA A 125 3.01 9.11 8.08
C ALA A 125 3.26 8.73 9.54
N ILE A 126 3.67 9.71 10.36
CA ILE A 126 3.91 9.52 11.79
C ILE A 126 2.59 9.14 12.49
N ALA A 127 1.50 9.84 12.21
CA ALA A 127 0.20 9.56 12.81
C ALA A 127 -0.28 8.14 12.51
N ALA A 128 -0.15 7.68 11.27
CA ALA A 128 -0.52 6.33 10.85
C ALA A 128 0.31 5.25 11.57
N ALA A 129 1.64 5.44 11.64
CA ALA A 129 2.52 4.51 12.32
C ALA A 129 2.24 4.43 13.83
N GLN A 130 2.03 5.58 14.47
CA GLN A 130 1.68 5.65 15.89
C GLN A 130 0.32 5.03 16.17
N ALA A 131 -0.70 5.27 15.33
CA ALA A 131 -2.00 4.63 15.43
C ALA A 131 -1.88 3.11 15.36
N ALA A 132 -1.09 2.58 14.42
CA ALA A 132 -0.87 1.15 14.29
C ALA A 132 -0.20 0.54 15.55
N LEU A 133 0.72 1.27 16.21
CA LEU A 133 1.32 0.83 17.46
C LEU A 133 0.28 0.81 18.60
N GLN A 134 -0.48 1.88 18.75
CA GLN A 134 -1.50 2.00 19.80
C GLN A 134 -2.57 0.92 19.67
N LEU A 135 -2.96 0.59 18.44
CA LEU A 135 -3.92 -0.47 18.12
C LEU A 135 -3.30 -1.89 18.15
N LYS A 136 -2.02 -2.01 18.53
CA LYS A 136 -1.27 -3.28 18.58
C LYS A 136 -1.26 -4.05 17.25
N CYS A 137 -1.28 -3.34 16.14
CA CYS A 137 -1.27 -3.92 14.80
C CYS A 137 -0.09 -3.46 13.90
N PRO A 138 1.15 -3.27 14.44
CA PRO A 138 2.29 -2.81 13.65
C PRO A 138 2.67 -3.78 12.53
N HIS A 139 2.28 -5.05 12.63
CA HIS A 139 2.48 -6.06 11.59
C HIS A 139 1.73 -5.78 10.29
N ARG A 140 0.77 -4.85 10.29
CA ARG A 140 0.02 -4.42 9.11
C ARG A 140 0.71 -3.29 8.34
N VAL A 141 1.70 -2.62 8.95
CA VAL A 141 2.39 -1.48 8.32
C VAL A 141 3.47 -1.98 7.37
N ILE A 142 3.46 -1.43 6.16
CA ILE A 142 4.51 -1.60 5.15
C ILE A 142 5.00 -0.24 4.67
N LEU A 143 6.22 -0.19 4.13
CA LEU A 143 6.80 1.02 3.57
C LEU A 143 6.99 0.92 2.07
N GLY A 144 6.69 2.03 1.38
CA GLY A 144 6.92 2.24 -0.03
C GLY A 144 7.59 3.59 -0.31
N THR A 145 7.96 3.87 -1.54
CA THR A 145 8.45 5.19 -1.93
C THR A 145 7.38 6.03 -2.61
N ASP A 146 6.42 5.38 -3.28
CA ASP A 146 5.48 6.02 -4.20
C ASP A 146 6.23 6.82 -5.29
N GLY A 147 7.38 6.33 -5.68
CA GLY A 147 8.22 6.95 -6.71
C GLY A 147 8.01 6.30 -8.09
N PRO A 148 8.13 7.10 -9.15
CA PRO A 148 8.59 8.50 -9.18
C PRO A 148 7.48 9.55 -9.04
N ALA A 149 6.29 9.20 -8.57
CA ALA A 149 5.14 10.09 -8.51
C ALA A 149 5.47 11.44 -7.83
N GLY A 150 5.32 12.52 -8.57
CA GLY A 150 5.42 13.90 -8.11
C GLY A 150 6.81 14.40 -7.72
N SER A 151 7.70 13.60 -7.15
CA SER A 151 8.99 14.02 -6.61
C SER A 151 10.21 13.34 -7.26
N GLY A 152 9.99 12.54 -8.31
CA GLY A 152 11.06 11.80 -8.99
C GLY A 152 11.57 10.59 -8.20
N VAL A 153 12.68 10.02 -8.69
CA VAL A 153 13.30 8.84 -8.05
C VAL A 153 14.07 9.24 -6.80
N GLN A 154 13.79 8.59 -5.69
CA GLN A 154 14.42 8.82 -4.39
C GLN A 154 15.17 7.55 -3.94
N PRO A 155 16.44 7.35 -4.33
CA PRO A 155 17.16 6.10 -4.06
C PRO A 155 17.24 5.72 -2.57
N LEU A 156 17.29 6.71 -1.67
CA LEU A 156 17.35 6.52 -0.22
C LEU A 156 15.99 6.77 0.47
N GLY A 157 14.90 6.84 -0.29
CA GLY A 157 13.59 7.19 0.23
C GLY A 157 13.13 6.29 1.38
N ILE A 158 13.34 4.98 1.28
CA ILE A 158 12.98 4.04 2.35
C ILE A 158 13.81 4.28 3.62
N LEU A 159 15.12 4.49 3.50
CA LEU A 159 15.98 4.77 4.66
C LEU A 159 15.59 6.09 5.32
N ARG A 160 15.27 7.11 4.52
CA ARG A 160 14.78 8.38 5.05
C ARG A 160 13.45 8.21 5.80
N LEU A 161 12.51 7.43 5.25
CA LEU A 161 11.24 7.16 5.90
C LEU A 161 11.42 6.40 7.22
N ILE A 162 12.28 5.39 7.26
CA ILE A 162 12.66 4.68 8.49
C ILE A 162 13.21 5.68 9.53
N SER A 163 14.14 6.56 9.11
CA SER A 163 14.75 7.57 9.98
C SER A 163 13.69 8.56 10.50
N LEU A 164 12.77 9.01 9.64
CA LEU A 164 11.66 9.89 10.03
C LEU A 164 10.78 9.24 11.10
N LEU A 165 10.33 8.02 10.86
CA LEU A 165 9.46 7.30 11.78
C LEU A 165 10.13 7.04 13.12
N SER A 166 11.44 6.73 13.12
CA SER A 166 12.19 6.47 14.35
C SER A 166 12.53 7.73 15.12
N SER A 167 13.02 8.78 14.44
CA SER A 167 13.51 9.99 15.11
C SER A 167 12.41 10.96 15.54
N LEU A 168 11.35 11.09 14.72
CA LEU A 168 10.25 12.01 14.98
C LEU A 168 8.96 11.30 15.40
N GLY A 169 8.74 10.08 14.91
CA GLY A 169 7.54 9.29 15.21
C GLY A 169 7.63 8.46 16.49
N ASN A 170 8.81 8.38 17.12
CA ASN A 170 9.07 7.52 18.27
C ASN A 170 8.76 6.03 18.01
N ILE A 171 8.89 5.59 16.76
CA ILE A 171 8.78 4.19 16.40
C ILE A 171 10.14 3.52 16.66
N PRO A 172 10.22 2.40 17.40
CA PRO A 172 11.48 1.68 17.54
C PRO A 172 12.14 1.41 16.20
N ALA A 173 13.43 1.67 16.07
CA ALA A 173 14.16 1.58 14.80
C ALA A 173 14.04 0.18 14.16
N GLU A 174 14.16 -0.86 14.99
CA GLU A 174 14.03 -2.26 14.58
C GLU A 174 12.64 -2.51 13.95
N LEU A 175 11.61 -1.90 14.53
CA LEU A 175 10.24 -2.05 14.03
C LEU A 175 10.05 -1.29 12.71
N ALA A 176 10.62 -0.09 12.59
CA ALA A 176 10.57 0.69 11.35
C ALA A 176 11.31 -0.06 10.21
N PHE A 177 12.40 -0.75 10.51
CA PHE A 177 13.05 -1.66 9.56
C PHE A 177 12.16 -2.85 9.20
N CYS A 178 11.46 -3.45 10.17
CA CYS A 178 10.50 -4.54 9.90
C CYS A 178 9.40 -4.11 8.94
N PHE A 179 8.93 -2.86 9.02
CA PHE A 179 7.92 -2.33 8.08
C PHE A 179 8.43 -2.37 6.63
N ALA A 180 9.70 -2.05 6.40
CA ALA A 180 10.30 -2.05 5.06
C ALA A 180 10.73 -3.44 4.56
N THR A 181 10.90 -4.40 5.45
CA THR A 181 11.48 -5.72 5.16
C THR A 181 10.47 -6.84 5.40
N GLY A 182 10.44 -7.39 6.60
CA GLY A 182 9.64 -8.57 6.94
C GLY A 182 8.14 -8.38 6.75
N ASN A 183 7.59 -7.22 7.14
CA ASN A 183 6.17 -6.93 6.94
C ASN A 183 5.83 -6.81 5.45
N THR A 184 6.63 -6.03 4.70
CA THR A 184 6.46 -5.87 3.25
C THR A 184 6.54 -7.24 2.56
N ALA A 185 7.54 -8.04 2.89
CA ALA A 185 7.70 -9.38 2.32
C ALA A 185 6.49 -10.27 2.62
N LYS A 186 6.02 -10.30 3.86
CA LYS A 186 4.87 -11.11 4.26
C LYS A 186 3.58 -10.67 3.58
N ILE A 187 3.30 -9.36 3.56
CA ILE A 187 2.07 -8.80 2.99
C ILE A 187 2.08 -8.94 1.46
N ARG A 188 3.21 -8.65 0.81
CA ARG A 188 3.38 -8.78 -0.65
C ARG A 188 3.71 -10.20 -1.11
N LYS A 189 3.76 -11.19 -0.19
CA LYS A 189 4.05 -12.61 -0.45
C LYS A 189 5.40 -12.82 -1.17
N LEU A 190 6.43 -12.05 -0.77
CA LEU A 190 7.77 -12.12 -1.36
C LEU A 190 8.63 -13.17 -0.66
N ASN A 191 9.51 -13.83 -1.42
CA ASN A 191 10.49 -14.80 -0.86
C ASN A 191 11.76 -14.13 -0.36
N CYS A 192 11.69 -12.92 0.16
CA CYS A 192 12.83 -12.12 0.67
C CYS A 192 12.45 -11.38 1.96
N GLY A 193 13.30 -10.46 2.43
CA GLY A 193 13.00 -9.54 3.54
C GLY A 193 13.06 -10.16 4.94
N LEU A 194 13.40 -11.44 5.06
CA LEU A 194 13.61 -12.17 6.31
C LEU A 194 14.86 -13.03 6.20
N ILE A 195 15.64 -13.11 7.28
CA ILE A 195 16.81 -13.98 7.36
C ILE A 195 16.33 -15.37 7.83
N GLU A 196 15.94 -16.19 6.86
CA GLU A 196 15.43 -17.55 7.09
C GLU A 196 15.99 -18.49 6.02
N VAL A 197 16.17 -19.77 6.38
CA VAL A 197 16.57 -20.81 5.43
C VAL A 197 15.51 -20.93 4.31
N GLY A 198 15.97 -20.91 3.05
CA GLY A 198 15.09 -21.00 1.88
C GLY A 198 14.57 -19.65 1.35
N ARG A 199 14.91 -18.54 2.01
CA ARG A 199 14.64 -17.19 1.50
C ARG A 199 15.76 -16.72 0.58
N ASP A 200 15.41 -15.77 -0.30
CA ASP A 200 16.39 -15.09 -1.15
C ASP A 200 17.36 -14.28 -0.26
N ALA A 201 18.65 -14.43 -0.51
CA ALA A 201 19.70 -13.73 0.24
C ALA A 201 19.94 -12.31 -0.30
N ASP A 202 18.91 -11.48 -0.20
CA ASP A 202 18.96 -10.07 -0.60
C ASP A 202 19.40 -9.21 0.61
N PHE A 203 20.69 -8.84 0.65
CA PHE A 203 21.26 -8.05 1.73
C PHE A 203 21.73 -6.68 1.22
N VAL A 204 21.62 -5.68 2.08
CA VAL A 204 22.19 -4.34 1.90
C VAL A 204 23.16 -4.10 3.06
N PHE A 205 24.39 -3.69 2.72
CA PHE A 205 25.47 -3.39 3.66
C PHE A 205 25.79 -1.90 3.63
#